data_b827a83bb8eb6880f0811a7d29c9005d
#
_entry.id   b827a83bb8eb6880f0811a7d29c9005d
#
_cell.length_a   1.000
_cell.length_b   1.000
_cell.length_c   1.000
_cell.angle_alpha   90.00
_cell.angle_beta   90.00
_cell.angle_gamma   90.00
#
_symmetry.space_group_name_H-M   'P 1'
#
loop_
_entity.id
_entity.type
_entity.pdbx_description
1 polymer ?
#
loop_
_entity_poly.entity_id
_entity_poly.type
_entity_poly.pdbx_seq_one_letter_code
_entity_poly.pdbx_strand_id
1 'polypeptide(L)'
;MALVAIIFLAIIIVSIILGWGLFFKTYSKLLIAALILLLSFLVLLFFTTIHSIDVLDNAKDYSKIGPYGDYIGGILNPLIAVFAVFAAGFAFYAQYEANKQVQDQFKSQQFESQFFEMLRLHKENVNEMKITGYDSVIQETLDNEKKVVQIVRSHNTKIIEGRKVFVSMVVELISCYEFLEEINSTWKVRYDPIDLLKLSYRIFFFGSNSELVILEKIDIDFIDHVKIQLRKHRKRHRDSYSRKNVYQGLNKKIELFIKYSPFTGHENRLGHYYRHLYSTVKYVVNKEREGLIDYKQSRDYLKILRSQMSNDEQLMLYYNYIIGFGKDWENDGYLTKYRMLHNLPIDKVKYAENPRVHFQEFINSIKPGEGHLFEWGDVEQ
;
A
#
# COMPACT_ATOMS: atom_id res chain seq x y z
N MET A 1 -25.10 -67.77 7.70
CA MET A 1 -26.06 -66.68 8.04
C MET A 1 -25.45 -65.68 9.04
N ALA A 2 -24.92 -66.11 10.20
CA ALA A 2 -24.32 -65.19 11.19
C ALA A 2 -23.12 -64.36 10.65
N LEU A 3 -22.27 -64.97 9.88
CA LEU A 3 -21.07 -64.33 9.29
C LEU A 3 -21.47 -63.18 8.32
N VAL A 4 -22.46 -63.37 7.47
CA VAL A 4 -23.00 -62.40 6.52
C VAL A 4 -23.60 -61.21 7.26
N ALA A 5 -24.34 -61.47 8.36
CA ALA A 5 -24.91 -60.42 9.20
C ALA A 5 -23.85 -59.55 9.91
N ILE A 6 -22.73 -60.16 10.37
CA ILE A 6 -21.62 -59.45 11.00
C ILE A 6 -20.89 -58.57 9.98
N ILE A 7 -20.64 -59.06 8.76
CA ILE A 7 -20.03 -58.28 7.68
C ILE A 7 -20.92 -57.10 7.30
N PHE A 8 -22.23 -57.30 7.16
CA PHE A 8 -23.18 -56.23 6.85
C PHE A 8 -23.26 -55.18 7.95
N LEU A 9 -23.21 -55.56 9.23
CA LEU A 9 -23.17 -54.67 10.36
C LEU A 9 -21.86 -53.83 10.41
N ALA A 10 -20.72 -54.49 10.10
CA ALA A 10 -19.44 -53.78 10.01
C ALA A 10 -19.41 -52.74 8.88
N ILE A 11 -20.00 -53.06 7.72
CA ILE A 11 -20.13 -52.10 6.61
C ILE A 11 -20.96 -50.90 6.98
N ILE A 12 -22.12 -51.12 7.68
CA ILE A 12 -23.00 -50.06 8.14
C ILE A 12 -22.27 -49.15 9.14
N ILE A 13 -21.57 -49.71 10.11
CA ILE A 13 -20.81 -48.95 11.12
C ILE A 13 -19.71 -48.10 10.45
N VAL A 14 -18.98 -48.65 9.50
CA VAL A 14 -17.96 -47.93 8.75
C VAL A 14 -18.55 -46.82 7.90
N SER A 15 -19.69 -47.08 7.23
CA SER A 15 -20.38 -46.04 6.44
C SER A 15 -20.88 -44.89 7.31
N ILE A 16 -21.33 -45.15 8.52
CA ILE A 16 -21.73 -44.12 9.50
C ILE A 16 -20.51 -43.33 9.95
N ILE A 17 -19.38 -43.97 10.29
CA ILE A 17 -18.14 -43.31 10.73
C ILE A 17 -17.58 -42.46 9.58
N LEU A 18 -17.60 -42.96 8.34
CA LEU A 18 -17.16 -42.23 7.15
C LEU A 18 -18.06 -41.01 6.87
N GLY A 19 -19.38 -41.16 6.96
CA GLY A 19 -20.35 -40.06 6.82
C GLY A 19 -20.10 -38.96 7.88
N TRP A 20 -19.84 -39.35 9.13
CA TRP A 20 -19.51 -38.41 10.20
C TRP A 20 -18.14 -37.75 10.02
N GLY A 21 -17.15 -38.47 9.53
CA GLY A 21 -15.82 -37.95 9.24
C GLY A 21 -15.83 -36.88 8.14
N LEU A 22 -16.71 -36.99 7.13
CA LEU A 22 -16.95 -35.99 6.10
C LEU A 22 -17.56 -34.70 6.64
N PHE A 23 -18.42 -34.81 7.64
CA PHE A 23 -19.12 -33.67 8.25
C PHE A 23 -18.21 -32.84 9.17
N PHE A 24 -17.18 -33.45 9.77
CA PHE A 24 -16.30 -32.79 10.71
C PHE A 24 -14.84 -32.84 10.21
N LYS A 25 -14.33 -31.74 9.70
CA LYS A 25 -12.96 -31.51 9.18
C LYS A 25 -11.80 -31.97 10.14
N THR A 26 -12.16 -32.27 11.39
CA THR A 26 -11.20 -32.61 12.46
C THR A 26 -10.88 -34.12 12.54
N TYR A 27 -11.60 -34.98 11.80
CA TYR A 27 -11.55 -36.43 11.99
C TYR A 27 -10.82 -37.23 10.90
N SER A 28 -10.01 -36.60 10.05
CA SER A 28 -9.26 -37.33 8.99
C SER A 28 -8.35 -38.43 9.58
N LYS A 29 -7.74 -38.19 10.74
CA LYS A 29 -6.90 -39.16 11.45
C LYS A 29 -7.72 -40.33 12.04
N LEU A 30 -8.90 -40.03 12.57
CA LEU A 30 -9.84 -41.02 13.09
C LEU A 30 -10.38 -41.91 11.96
N LEU A 31 -10.62 -41.33 10.79
CA LEU A 31 -11.11 -42.01 9.60
C LEU A 31 -10.07 -43.01 9.06
N ILE A 32 -8.81 -42.61 9.00
CA ILE A 32 -7.70 -43.48 8.63
C ILE A 32 -7.54 -44.62 9.68
N ALA A 33 -7.63 -44.31 10.96
CA ALA A 33 -7.56 -45.31 12.03
C ALA A 33 -8.71 -46.32 11.94
N ALA A 34 -9.96 -45.87 11.67
CA ALA A 34 -11.10 -46.73 11.47
C ALA A 34 -10.95 -47.64 10.24
N LEU A 35 -10.36 -47.14 9.15
CA LEU A 35 -10.09 -47.91 7.95
C LEU A 35 -9.04 -49.00 8.20
N ILE A 36 -7.97 -48.67 8.94
CA ILE A 36 -6.94 -49.64 9.34
C ILE A 36 -7.53 -50.71 10.27
N LEU A 37 -8.38 -50.34 11.25
CA LEU A 37 -9.03 -51.28 12.13
C LEU A 37 -9.98 -52.20 11.39
N LEU A 38 -10.73 -51.70 10.41
CA LEU A 38 -11.59 -52.50 9.56
C LEU A 38 -10.81 -53.51 8.73
N LEU A 39 -9.73 -53.05 8.11
CA LEU A 39 -8.83 -53.90 7.31
C LEU A 39 -8.20 -55.00 8.18
N SER A 40 -7.76 -54.66 9.39
CA SER A 40 -7.23 -55.61 10.38
C SER A 40 -8.31 -56.64 10.80
N PHE A 41 -9.52 -56.18 11.01
CA PHE A 41 -10.64 -57.04 11.35
C PHE A 41 -11.01 -58.03 10.22
N LEU A 42 -11.02 -57.54 8.97
CA LEU A 42 -11.29 -58.39 7.79
C LEU A 42 -10.17 -59.44 7.60
N VAL A 43 -8.91 -59.07 7.82
CA VAL A 43 -7.75 -60.00 7.78
C VAL A 43 -7.89 -61.06 8.91
N LEU A 44 -8.24 -60.65 10.11
CA LEU A 44 -8.44 -61.56 11.23
C LEU A 44 -9.60 -62.52 10.97
N LEU A 45 -10.70 -62.03 10.41
CA LEU A 45 -11.88 -62.82 10.06
C LEU A 45 -11.58 -63.84 8.93
N PHE A 46 -10.73 -63.44 8.00
CA PHE A 46 -10.22 -64.35 6.97
C PHE A 46 -9.39 -65.49 7.54
N PHE A 47 -8.45 -65.18 8.48
CA PHE A 47 -7.61 -66.19 9.14
C PHE A 47 -8.44 -67.12 10.06
N THR A 48 -9.43 -66.58 10.79
CA THR A 48 -10.29 -67.43 11.64
C THR A 48 -11.24 -68.31 10.81
N THR A 49 -11.73 -67.90 9.65
CA THR A 49 -12.55 -68.72 8.78
C THR A 49 -11.71 -69.81 8.11
N ILE A 50 -10.49 -69.56 7.70
CA ILE A 50 -9.58 -70.57 7.20
C ILE A 50 -9.23 -71.60 8.29
N HIS A 51 -8.99 -71.14 9.50
CA HIS A 51 -8.64 -72.06 10.61
C HIS A 51 -9.82 -72.89 11.10
N SER A 52 -11.05 -72.43 10.91
CA SER A 52 -12.28 -73.17 11.27
C SER A 52 -12.76 -74.18 10.21
N ILE A 53 -12.09 -74.20 9.04
CA ILE A 53 -12.39 -75.19 8.03
C ILE A 53 -11.41 -76.34 8.20
N ASP A 54 -11.96 -77.52 8.36
CA ASP A 54 -11.22 -78.81 8.44
C ASP A 54 -10.36 -79.11 7.17
N VAL A 55 -10.12 -78.13 6.31
CA VAL A 55 -9.31 -78.17 5.12
C VAL A 55 -7.82 -78.41 5.49
N LEU A 56 -7.42 -77.92 6.65
CA LEU A 56 -6.03 -78.07 7.16
C LEU A 56 -5.78 -79.49 7.70
N ASP A 57 -6.79 -80.16 8.24
CA ASP A 57 -6.67 -81.54 8.67
C ASP A 57 -6.68 -82.53 7.52
N ASN A 58 -7.26 -82.17 6.35
CA ASN A 58 -7.26 -82.93 5.12
C ASN A 58 -6.27 -82.38 4.07
N ALA A 59 -5.12 -81.93 4.47
CA ALA A 59 -4.13 -81.23 3.64
C ALA A 59 -3.55 -82.03 2.43
N LYS A 60 -4.09 -83.17 2.09
CA LYS A 60 -3.75 -83.94 0.90
C LYS A 60 -4.67 -83.81 -0.31
N ASP A 61 -5.81 -83.10 -0.14
CA ASP A 61 -6.77 -82.97 -1.25
C ASP A 61 -6.86 -81.49 -1.68
N TYR A 62 -5.87 -81.06 -2.47
CA TYR A 62 -5.81 -79.70 -3.03
C TYR A 62 -6.98 -79.33 -3.93
N SER A 63 -7.78 -80.32 -4.38
CA SER A 63 -8.95 -80.09 -5.23
C SER A 63 -10.06 -79.29 -4.56
N LYS A 64 -10.10 -79.29 -3.22
CA LYS A 64 -11.11 -78.53 -2.44
C LYS A 64 -10.68 -77.13 -2.09
N ILE A 65 -9.38 -76.82 -2.13
CA ILE A 65 -8.84 -75.50 -1.78
C ILE A 65 -9.13 -74.45 -2.87
N GLY A 66 -9.07 -74.84 -4.15
CA GLY A 66 -9.33 -73.97 -5.28
C GLY A 66 -10.75 -73.35 -5.27
N PRO A 67 -11.82 -74.17 -5.27
CA PRO A 67 -13.20 -73.69 -5.23
C PRO A 67 -13.53 -72.83 -3.99
N TYR A 68 -12.88 -73.08 -2.86
CA TYR A 68 -13.03 -72.25 -1.65
C TYR A 68 -12.38 -70.89 -1.81
N GLY A 69 -11.20 -70.83 -2.39
CA GLY A 69 -10.54 -69.57 -2.74
C GLY A 69 -11.34 -68.72 -3.71
N ASP A 70 -11.91 -69.35 -4.72
CA ASP A 70 -12.78 -68.69 -5.72
C ASP A 70 -14.09 -68.16 -5.05
N TYR A 71 -14.70 -68.93 -4.14
CA TYR A 71 -15.87 -68.48 -3.39
C TYR A 71 -15.59 -67.25 -2.49
N ILE A 72 -14.49 -67.28 -1.74
CA ILE A 72 -14.08 -66.15 -0.91
C ILE A 72 -13.69 -64.94 -1.75
N GLY A 73 -12.90 -65.14 -2.81
CA GLY A 73 -12.52 -64.09 -3.76
C GLY A 73 -13.73 -63.46 -4.44
N GLY A 74 -14.70 -64.27 -4.84
CA GLY A 74 -15.98 -63.81 -5.41
C GLY A 74 -16.77 -62.86 -4.49
N ILE A 75 -16.70 -63.04 -3.18
CA ILE A 75 -17.39 -62.17 -2.18
C ILE A 75 -16.54 -60.99 -1.76
N LEU A 76 -15.26 -61.20 -1.51
CA LEU A 76 -14.38 -60.15 -0.97
C LEU A 76 -13.95 -59.12 -2.04
N ASN A 77 -13.71 -59.55 -3.29
CA ASN A 77 -13.25 -58.66 -4.34
C ASN A 77 -14.23 -57.49 -4.61
N PRO A 78 -15.55 -57.71 -4.78
CA PRO A 78 -16.52 -56.61 -4.92
C PRO A 78 -16.51 -55.66 -3.73
N LEU A 79 -16.39 -56.16 -2.50
CA LEU A 79 -16.33 -55.32 -1.29
C LEU A 79 -15.08 -54.46 -1.25
N ILE A 80 -13.91 -55.07 -1.54
CA ILE A 80 -12.63 -54.34 -1.62
C ILE A 80 -12.72 -53.27 -2.71
N ALA A 81 -13.31 -53.59 -3.88
CA ALA A 81 -13.50 -52.66 -4.97
C ALA A 81 -14.36 -51.44 -4.56
N VAL A 82 -15.48 -51.64 -3.83
CA VAL A 82 -16.30 -50.58 -3.34
C VAL A 82 -15.53 -49.70 -2.34
N PHE A 83 -14.77 -50.29 -1.41
CA PHE A 83 -13.94 -49.50 -0.48
C PHE A 83 -12.83 -48.71 -1.20
N ALA A 84 -12.22 -49.28 -2.23
CA ALA A 84 -11.22 -48.63 -3.06
C ALA A 84 -11.79 -47.39 -3.75
N VAL A 85 -13.02 -47.46 -4.30
CA VAL A 85 -13.72 -46.31 -4.90
C VAL A 85 -13.97 -45.21 -3.86
N PHE A 86 -14.45 -45.55 -2.66
CA PHE A 86 -14.65 -44.56 -1.60
C PHE A 86 -13.31 -43.95 -1.17
N ALA A 87 -12.26 -44.72 -0.97
CA ALA A 87 -10.93 -44.22 -0.60
C ALA A 87 -10.38 -43.28 -1.68
N ALA A 88 -10.53 -43.60 -2.95
CA ALA A 88 -10.16 -42.72 -4.05
C ALA A 88 -10.96 -41.42 -4.05
N GLY A 89 -12.28 -41.48 -3.85
CA GLY A 89 -13.14 -40.30 -3.72
C GLY A 89 -12.70 -39.36 -2.59
N PHE A 90 -12.34 -39.90 -1.43
CA PHE A 90 -11.82 -39.12 -0.31
C PHE A 90 -10.44 -38.50 -0.63
N ALA A 91 -9.57 -39.25 -1.29
CA ALA A 91 -8.27 -38.72 -1.69
C ALA A 91 -8.43 -37.53 -2.67
N PHE A 92 -9.33 -37.63 -3.64
CA PHE A 92 -9.64 -36.54 -4.56
C PHE A 92 -10.23 -35.33 -3.84
N TYR A 93 -11.16 -35.54 -2.90
CA TYR A 93 -11.72 -34.45 -2.11
C TYR A 93 -10.66 -33.73 -1.26
N ALA A 94 -9.82 -34.48 -0.56
CA ALA A 94 -8.72 -33.93 0.23
C ALA A 94 -7.72 -33.14 -0.66
N GLN A 95 -7.43 -33.66 -1.85
CA GLN A 95 -6.58 -32.98 -2.82
C GLN A 95 -7.24 -31.69 -3.33
N TYR A 96 -8.53 -31.69 -3.61
CA TYR A 96 -9.26 -30.50 -4.02
C TYR A 96 -9.20 -29.39 -2.97
N GLU A 97 -9.46 -29.73 -1.68
CA GLU A 97 -9.37 -28.77 -0.57
C GLU A 97 -7.93 -28.24 -0.38
N ALA A 98 -6.94 -29.13 -0.48
CA ALA A 98 -5.53 -28.72 -0.41
C ALA A 98 -5.16 -27.77 -1.55
N ASN A 99 -5.56 -28.08 -2.79
CA ASN A 99 -5.31 -27.22 -3.94
C ASN A 99 -5.98 -25.85 -3.79
N LYS A 100 -7.20 -25.80 -3.26
CA LYS A 100 -7.88 -24.54 -2.98
C LYS A 100 -7.11 -23.70 -1.96
N GLN A 101 -6.64 -24.28 -0.86
CA GLN A 101 -5.82 -23.59 0.13
C GLN A 101 -4.51 -23.07 -0.47
N VAL A 102 -3.86 -23.86 -1.32
CA VAL A 102 -2.63 -23.44 -2.03
C VAL A 102 -2.92 -22.27 -2.96
N GLN A 103 -4.05 -22.29 -3.70
CA GLN A 103 -4.44 -21.16 -4.56
C GLN A 103 -4.69 -19.89 -3.77
N ASP A 104 -5.36 -19.97 -2.63
CA ASP A 104 -5.63 -18.81 -1.78
C ASP A 104 -4.34 -18.27 -1.15
N GLN A 105 -3.43 -19.14 -0.71
CA GLN A 105 -2.09 -18.74 -0.26
C GLN A 105 -1.29 -18.08 -1.39
N PHE A 106 -1.36 -18.62 -2.62
CA PHE A 106 -0.65 -18.05 -3.77
C PHE A 106 -1.16 -16.63 -4.10
N LYS A 107 -2.49 -16.41 -4.07
CA LYS A 107 -3.07 -15.07 -4.27
C LYS A 107 -2.59 -14.07 -3.22
N SER A 108 -2.55 -14.49 -1.94
CA SER A 108 -2.02 -13.67 -0.85
C SER A 108 -0.54 -13.33 -1.06
N GLN A 109 0.28 -14.31 -1.39
CA GLN A 109 1.70 -14.09 -1.66
C GLN A 109 1.94 -13.19 -2.87
N GLN A 110 1.14 -13.35 -3.93
CA GLN A 110 1.20 -12.49 -5.11
C GLN A 110 0.85 -11.04 -4.76
N PHE A 111 -0.19 -10.83 -3.97
CA PHE A 111 -0.58 -9.52 -3.48
C PHE A 111 0.56 -8.87 -2.67
N GLU A 112 1.09 -9.59 -1.69
CA GLU A 112 2.18 -9.09 -0.83
C GLU A 112 3.43 -8.76 -1.65
N SER A 113 3.84 -9.66 -2.56
CA SER A 113 4.99 -9.45 -3.43
C SER A 113 4.82 -8.18 -4.28
N GLN A 114 3.64 -7.99 -4.87
CA GLN A 114 3.36 -6.80 -5.68
C GLN A 114 3.29 -5.53 -4.82
N PHE A 115 2.69 -5.58 -3.62
CA PHE A 115 2.66 -4.45 -2.70
C PHE A 115 4.07 -4.02 -2.27
N PHE A 116 4.92 -4.97 -1.87
CA PHE A 116 6.29 -4.66 -1.45
C PHE A 116 7.15 -4.17 -2.61
N GLU A 117 6.91 -4.65 -3.83
CA GLU A 117 7.56 -4.11 -5.03
C GLU A 117 7.12 -2.66 -5.30
N MET A 118 5.83 -2.34 -5.20
CA MET A 118 5.35 -0.96 -5.31
C MET A 118 5.93 -0.07 -4.22
N LEU A 119 6.07 -0.58 -3.00
CA LEU A 119 6.71 0.14 -1.88
C LEU A 119 8.20 0.40 -2.15
N ARG A 120 8.92 -0.58 -2.72
CA ARG A 120 10.31 -0.43 -3.15
C ARG A 120 10.45 0.65 -4.22
N LEU A 121 9.60 0.60 -5.25
CA LEU A 121 9.56 1.60 -6.31
C LEU A 121 9.19 2.99 -5.78
N HIS A 122 8.29 3.09 -4.81
CA HIS A 122 8.01 4.37 -4.14
C HIS A 122 9.26 4.97 -3.50
N LYS A 123 10.01 4.17 -2.76
CA LYS A 123 11.27 4.58 -2.14
C LYS A 123 12.33 4.98 -3.18
N GLU A 124 12.43 4.24 -4.28
CA GLU A 124 13.34 4.55 -5.39
C GLU A 124 12.94 5.87 -6.06
N ASN A 125 11.66 6.07 -6.38
CA ASN A 125 11.17 7.32 -6.95
C ASN A 125 11.52 8.54 -6.09
N VAL A 126 11.42 8.42 -4.76
CA VAL A 126 11.84 9.48 -3.84
C VAL A 126 13.36 9.68 -3.87
N ASN A 127 14.14 8.62 -3.87
CA ASN A 127 15.61 8.70 -3.89
C ASN A 127 16.15 9.25 -5.21
N GLU A 128 15.48 8.97 -6.33
CA GLU A 128 15.84 9.47 -7.66
C GLU A 128 15.43 10.92 -7.90
N MET A 129 14.57 11.48 -7.03
CA MET A 129 14.23 12.90 -7.14
C MET A 129 15.47 13.76 -6.98
N LYS A 130 15.81 14.53 -8.01
CA LYS A 130 16.98 15.41 -8.04
C LYS A 130 16.61 16.78 -8.55
N ILE A 131 17.16 17.79 -7.89
CA ILE A 131 17.16 19.18 -8.38
C ILE A 131 18.61 19.63 -8.47
N THR A 132 19.01 20.01 -9.67
CA THR A 132 20.31 20.66 -9.87
C THR A 132 20.23 22.08 -9.36
N GLY A 133 20.98 22.35 -8.36
CA GLY A 133 21.08 23.66 -7.73
C GLY A 133 22.49 24.22 -7.79
N TYR A 134 22.72 25.22 -6.96
CA TYR A 134 24.00 25.91 -6.85
C TYR A 134 24.32 26.26 -5.40
N ASP A 135 25.58 26.29 -5.09
CA ASP A 135 26.11 26.86 -3.84
C ASP A 135 27.08 28.02 -4.19
N SER A 136 26.81 29.15 -3.59
CA SER A 136 27.67 30.33 -3.84
C SER A 136 28.88 30.30 -2.89
N VAL A 137 30.03 30.27 -3.42
CA VAL A 137 31.28 30.33 -2.67
C VAL A 137 31.91 31.72 -2.85
N ILE A 138 32.17 32.38 -1.73
CA ILE A 138 32.87 33.66 -1.67
C ILE A 138 34.29 33.36 -1.19
N GLN A 139 35.25 33.61 -2.02
CA GLN A 139 36.67 33.56 -1.68
C GLN A 139 37.18 34.99 -1.55
N GLU A 140 37.62 35.34 -0.34
CA GLU A 140 38.23 36.61 -0.05
C GLU A 140 39.75 36.43 -0.03
N THR A 141 40.45 37.14 -0.87
CA THR A 141 41.90 37.18 -0.82
C THR A 141 42.30 38.38 0.05
N LEU A 142 42.98 38.10 1.13
CA LEU A 142 43.46 39.10 2.09
C LEU A 142 44.91 39.48 1.77
N ASP A 143 45.24 40.76 1.89
CA ASP A 143 46.63 41.28 1.85
C ASP A 143 47.33 41.03 3.21
N ASN A 144 48.65 41.27 3.23
CA ASN A 144 49.49 41.14 4.42
C ASN A 144 48.97 41.97 5.62
N GLU A 145 48.20 43.02 5.37
CA GLU A 145 47.53 43.84 6.36
C GLU A 145 46.09 43.33 6.74
N LYS A 146 45.73 42.13 6.32
CA LYS A 146 44.35 41.53 6.48
C LYS A 146 43.22 42.37 5.87
N LYS A 147 43.54 43.20 4.87
CA LYS A 147 42.54 43.92 4.08
C LYS A 147 42.10 43.05 2.89
N VAL A 148 40.76 43.03 2.62
CA VAL A 148 40.20 42.29 1.48
C VAL A 148 40.62 42.98 0.19
N VAL A 149 41.53 42.34 -0.60
CA VAL A 149 42.02 42.85 -1.86
C VAL A 149 41.18 42.38 -3.03
N GLN A 150 40.69 41.16 -2.97
CA GLN A 150 39.89 40.59 -4.03
C GLN A 150 38.77 39.68 -3.47
N ILE A 151 37.58 39.82 -4.02
CA ILE A 151 36.46 38.93 -3.75
C ILE A 151 36.16 38.15 -5.02
N VAL A 152 36.45 36.85 -5.01
CA VAL A 152 36.07 35.93 -6.10
C VAL A 152 34.79 35.24 -5.70
N ARG A 153 33.78 35.38 -6.55
CA ARG A 153 32.49 34.77 -6.39
C ARG A 153 32.33 33.67 -7.42
N SER A 154 32.09 32.43 -6.97
CA SER A 154 31.89 31.30 -7.84
C SER A 154 30.60 30.55 -7.46
N HIS A 155 29.97 29.93 -8.45
CA HIS A 155 28.85 29.03 -8.25
C HIS A 155 29.31 27.59 -8.47
N ASN A 156 29.24 26.80 -7.42
CA ASN A 156 29.45 25.35 -7.52
C ASN A 156 28.11 24.66 -7.73
N THR A 157 28.05 23.74 -8.66
CA THR A 157 26.87 22.90 -8.85
C THR A 157 26.64 22.07 -7.61
N LYS A 158 25.40 22.08 -7.11
CA LYS A 158 24.95 21.27 -5.98
C LYS A 158 23.73 20.48 -6.38
N ILE A 159 23.73 19.19 -6.06
CA ILE A 159 22.57 18.35 -6.26
C ILE A 159 21.81 18.24 -4.92
N ILE A 160 20.53 18.53 -4.96
CA ILE A 160 19.58 18.28 -3.88
C ILE A 160 18.82 17.03 -4.29
N GLU A 161 18.84 16.00 -3.46
CA GLU A 161 18.28 14.71 -3.80
C GLU A 161 17.47 14.09 -2.66
N GLY A 162 16.59 13.18 -3.03
CA GLY A 162 15.76 12.41 -2.12
C GLY A 162 14.79 13.31 -1.34
N ARG A 163 14.55 12.97 -0.08
CA ARG A 163 13.59 13.69 0.78
C ARG A 163 13.91 15.17 0.99
N LYS A 164 15.16 15.58 0.86
CA LYS A 164 15.56 17.01 0.95
C LYS A 164 14.92 17.86 -0.13
N VAL A 165 14.53 17.25 -1.24
CA VAL A 165 13.80 17.93 -2.32
C VAL A 165 12.45 18.43 -1.83
N PHE A 166 11.70 17.62 -1.08
CA PHE A 166 10.38 18.00 -0.54
C PHE A 166 10.48 19.17 0.45
N VAL A 167 11.48 19.15 1.34
CA VAL A 167 11.75 20.28 2.25
C VAL A 167 11.90 21.58 1.48
N SER A 168 12.70 21.55 0.41
CA SER A 168 12.93 22.75 -0.41
C SER A 168 11.69 23.14 -1.22
N MET A 169 10.91 22.17 -1.69
CA MET A 169 9.65 22.40 -2.40
C MET A 169 8.60 23.06 -1.53
N VAL A 170 8.47 22.65 -0.25
CA VAL A 170 7.57 23.30 0.71
C VAL A 170 7.96 24.77 0.91
N VAL A 171 9.27 25.05 1.10
CA VAL A 171 9.75 26.43 1.24
C VAL A 171 9.43 27.25 -0.02
N GLU A 172 9.63 26.68 -1.21
CA GLU A 172 9.34 27.36 -2.47
C GLU A 172 7.85 27.67 -2.65
N LEU A 173 6.98 26.71 -2.34
CA LEU A 173 5.53 26.88 -2.43
C LEU A 173 5.03 28.00 -1.48
N ILE A 174 5.46 27.95 -0.22
CA ILE A 174 5.11 28.95 0.79
C ILE A 174 5.59 30.34 0.36
N SER A 175 6.85 30.44 -0.08
CA SER A 175 7.38 31.71 -0.57
C SER A 175 6.67 32.21 -1.82
N CYS A 176 6.27 31.30 -2.73
CA CYS A 176 5.47 31.66 -3.89
C CYS A 176 4.15 32.32 -3.47
N TYR A 177 3.43 31.71 -2.51
CA TYR A 177 2.21 32.29 -1.97
C TYR A 177 2.46 33.70 -1.35
N GLU A 178 3.50 33.82 -0.53
CA GLU A 178 3.85 35.09 0.10
C GLU A 178 4.15 36.21 -0.91
N PHE A 179 4.78 35.88 -2.04
CA PHE A 179 4.98 36.81 -3.17
C PHE A 179 3.66 37.23 -3.79
N LEU A 180 2.73 36.29 -4.02
CA LEU A 180 1.44 36.58 -4.59
C LEU A 180 0.59 37.44 -3.64
N GLU A 181 0.61 37.14 -2.35
CA GLU A 181 -0.08 37.90 -1.30
C GLU A 181 0.42 39.35 -1.26
N GLU A 182 1.74 39.57 -1.33
CA GLU A 182 2.35 40.89 -1.35
C GLU A 182 1.93 41.68 -2.59
N ILE A 183 1.93 41.07 -3.78
CA ILE A 183 1.46 41.70 -5.02
C ILE A 183 -0.02 41.98 -4.94
N ASN A 184 -0.84 41.05 -4.43
CA ASN A 184 -2.28 41.20 -4.25
C ASN A 184 -2.61 42.36 -3.31
N SER A 185 -1.81 42.63 -2.29
CA SER A 185 -2.02 43.73 -1.34
C SER A 185 -2.00 45.10 -2.03
N THR A 186 -1.32 45.25 -3.13
CA THR A 186 -1.15 46.47 -3.91
C THR A 186 -1.92 46.50 -5.24
N TRP A 187 -2.55 45.39 -5.60
CA TRP A 187 -3.31 45.26 -6.83
C TRP A 187 -4.66 45.95 -6.75
N LYS A 188 -5.22 46.34 -7.88
CA LYS A 188 -6.51 47.04 -7.95
C LYS A 188 -7.69 46.21 -7.44
N VAL A 189 -7.69 44.92 -7.78
CA VAL A 189 -8.69 43.94 -7.35
C VAL A 189 -7.99 42.95 -6.42
N ARG A 190 -8.54 42.71 -5.25
CA ARG A 190 -8.00 41.73 -4.29
C ARG A 190 -8.65 40.38 -4.49
N TYR A 191 -7.83 39.36 -4.59
CA TYR A 191 -8.24 37.96 -4.72
C TYR A 191 -8.24 37.25 -3.38
N ASP A 192 -9.11 36.26 -3.25
CA ASP A 192 -9.25 35.48 -2.03
C ASP A 192 -7.98 34.62 -1.76
N PRO A 193 -7.65 34.38 -0.48
CA PRO A 193 -6.48 33.59 -0.10
C PRO A 193 -6.43 32.19 -0.75
N ILE A 194 -7.58 31.54 -0.89
CA ILE A 194 -7.64 30.19 -1.52
C ILE A 194 -7.32 30.24 -3.02
N ASP A 195 -7.75 31.30 -3.73
CA ASP A 195 -7.47 31.45 -5.15
C ASP A 195 -5.99 31.82 -5.37
N LEU A 196 -5.42 32.62 -4.47
CA LEU A 196 -3.97 32.86 -4.45
C LEU A 196 -3.18 31.58 -4.17
N LEU A 197 -3.63 30.74 -3.25
CA LEU A 197 -2.99 29.45 -2.99
C LEU A 197 -3.06 28.53 -4.21
N LYS A 198 -4.19 28.46 -4.88
CA LYS A 198 -4.35 27.71 -6.13
C LYS A 198 -3.40 28.20 -7.23
N LEU A 199 -3.31 29.52 -7.41
CA LEU A 199 -2.39 30.12 -8.38
C LEU A 199 -0.93 29.86 -8.00
N SER A 200 -0.57 29.99 -6.72
CA SER A 200 0.78 29.70 -6.22
C SER A 200 1.18 28.24 -6.48
N TYR A 201 0.27 27.32 -6.20
CA TYR A 201 0.53 25.90 -6.46
C TYR A 201 0.69 25.61 -7.96
N ARG A 202 -0.12 26.24 -8.84
CA ARG A 202 0.03 26.12 -10.29
C ARG A 202 1.39 26.64 -10.77
N ILE A 203 1.83 27.78 -10.26
CA ILE A 203 3.15 28.34 -10.57
C ILE A 203 4.27 27.42 -10.07
N PHE A 204 4.14 26.95 -8.84
CA PHE A 204 5.08 26.00 -8.25
C PHE A 204 5.15 24.69 -9.06
N PHE A 205 4.00 24.16 -9.46
CA PHE A 205 3.91 22.88 -10.17
C PHE A 205 4.34 22.98 -11.63
N PHE A 206 3.80 23.91 -12.39
CA PHE A 206 4.06 24.06 -13.84
C PHE A 206 5.21 25.00 -14.17
N GLY A 207 5.59 25.86 -13.23
CA GLY A 207 6.60 26.90 -13.44
C GLY A 207 6.03 28.24 -13.94
N SER A 208 6.70 29.34 -13.59
CA SER A 208 6.30 30.69 -13.94
C SER A 208 6.35 31.02 -15.46
N ASN A 209 6.90 30.13 -16.28
CA ASN A 209 6.93 30.28 -17.73
C ASN A 209 5.81 29.50 -18.44
N SER A 210 5.06 28.67 -17.72
CA SER A 210 4.07 27.80 -18.31
C SER A 210 2.77 28.58 -18.66
N GLU A 211 2.17 28.22 -19.79
CA GLU A 211 0.85 28.71 -20.20
C GLU A 211 -0.27 28.04 -19.37
N LEU A 212 0.00 26.89 -18.74
CA LEU A 212 -0.96 26.19 -17.89
C LEU A 212 -1.25 26.91 -16.55
N VAL A 213 -0.52 27.98 -16.26
CA VAL A 213 -0.75 28.84 -15.09
C VAL A 213 -1.87 29.83 -15.41
N ILE A 214 -3.09 29.30 -15.42
CA ILE A 214 -4.34 30.06 -15.63
C ILE A 214 -5.32 29.65 -14.53
N LEU A 215 -6.09 30.60 -14.03
CA LEU A 215 -7.17 30.38 -13.08
C LEU A 215 -8.35 31.31 -13.46
N GLU A 216 -9.51 30.73 -13.74
CA GLU A 216 -10.70 31.48 -14.24
C GLU A 216 -11.13 32.65 -13.35
N LYS A 217 -10.86 32.55 -12.04
CA LYS A 217 -11.23 33.57 -11.07
C LYS A 217 -10.21 34.72 -10.92
N ILE A 218 -9.09 34.65 -11.61
CA ILE A 218 -8.01 35.64 -11.54
C ILE A 218 -7.72 36.21 -12.91
N ASP A 219 -7.67 37.52 -13.01
CA ASP A 219 -7.39 38.21 -14.27
C ASP A 219 -6.02 37.83 -14.83
N ILE A 220 -5.94 37.70 -16.15
CA ILE A 220 -4.72 37.37 -16.86
C ILE A 220 -3.62 38.42 -16.62
N ASP A 221 -3.98 39.69 -16.53
CA ASP A 221 -3.03 40.77 -16.25
C ASP A 221 -2.35 40.62 -14.90
N PHE A 222 -3.09 40.19 -13.87
CA PHE A 222 -2.51 39.88 -12.56
C PHE A 222 -1.54 38.69 -12.66
N ILE A 223 -1.97 37.62 -13.34
CA ILE A 223 -1.15 36.42 -13.53
C ILE A 223 0.14 36.76 -14.25
N ASP A 224 0.07 37.53 -15.33
CA ASP A 224 1.26 37.92 -16.10
C ASP A 224 2.18 38.85 -15.31
N HIS A 225 1.62 39.78 -14.54
CA HIS A 225 2.38 40.62 -13.65
C HIS A 225 3.14 39.77 -12.62
N VAL A 226 2.45 38.85 -11.96
CA VAL A 226 3.08 37.90 -11.00
C VAL A 226 4.20 37.10 -11.68
N LYS A 227 3.94 36.51 -12.85
CA LYS A 227 4.95 35.77 -13.60
C LYS A 227 6.20 36.60 -13.89
N ILE A 228 6.03 37.88 -14.26
CA ILE A 228 7.13 38.82 -14.52
C ILE A 228 7.94 39.07 -13.24
N GLN A 229 7.27 39.32 -12.11
CA GLN A 229 7.96 39.59 -10.84
C GLN A 229 8.71 38.36 -10.32
N LEU A 230 8.10 37.18 -10.40
CA LEU A 230 8.76 35.93 -10.02
C LEU A 230 9.98 35.61 -10.89
N ARG A 231 9.92 35.90 -12.23
CA ARG A 231 11.09 35.77 -13.13
C ARG A 231 12.21 36.73 -12.78
N LYS A 232 11.89 37.98 -12.42
CA LYS A 232 12.88 38.95 -11.93
C LYS A 232 13.52 38.48 -10.64
N HIS A 233 12.70 37.96 -9.69
CA HIS A 233 13.19 37.41 -8.45
C HIS A 233 14.08 36.20 -8.67
N ARG A 234 13.70 35.26 -9.55
CA ARG A 234 14.52 34.10 -9.93
C ARG A 234 15.88 34.49 -10.46
N LYS A 235 15.96 35.51 -11.32
CA LYS A 235 17.23 36.04 -11.81
C LYS A 235 18.07 36.59 -10.65
N ARG A 236 17.51 37.42 -9.80
CA ARG A 236 18.20 37.96 -8.62
C ARG A 236 18.66 36.86 -7.66
N HIS A 237 17.85 35.84 -7.45
CA HIS A 237 18.17 34.68 -6.60
C HIS A 237 19.42 33.95 -7.09
N ARG A 238 19.55 33.76 -8.40
CA ARG A 238 20.72 33.13 -9.01
C ARG A 238 21.97 34.05 -8.91
N ASP A 239 21.76 35.32 -9.13
CA ASP A 239 22.87 36.30 -9.16
C ASP A 239 23.24 36.80 -7.75
N SER A 240 22.42 36.48 -6.73
CA SER A 240 22.68 36.82 -5.34
C SER A 240 23.72 35.89 -4.73
N TYR A 241 24.76 36.43 -4.19
CA TYR A 241 25.81 35.73 -3.44
C TYR A 241 25.53 35.73 -1.93
N SER A 242 24.41 36.32 -1.50
CA SER A 242 23.97 36.29 -0.12
C SER A 242 23.39 34.93 0.24
N ARG A 243 23.80 34.36 1.39
CA ARG A 243 23.20 33.15 1.96
C ARG A 243 21.73 33.34 2.34
N LYS A 244 21.27 34.59 2.40
CA LYS A 244 19.89 34.98 2.72
C LYS A 244 19.30 35.65 1.50
N ASN A 245 18.64 34.87 0.66
CA ASN A 245 17.79 35.42 -0.39
C ASN A 245 16.53 35.99 0.23
N VAL A 246 16.59 37.26 0.50
CA VAL A 246 15.51 38.02 1.11
C VAL A 246 14.95 38.95 0.07
N TYR A 247 13.66 38.86 -0.16
CA TYR A 247 12.90 39.88 -0.88
C TYR A 247 12.29 40.84 0.13
N GLN A 248 12.60 42.11 -0.05
CA GLN A 248 11.98 43.17 0.73
C GLN A 248 10.73 43.62 -0.03
N GLY A 249 9.55 43.13 0.40
CA GLY A 249 8.27 43.65 -0.05
C GLY A 249 7.91 44.98 0.63
N LEU A 250 6.75 45.53 0.27
CA LEU A 250 6.24 46.74 0.92
C LEU A 250 5.82 46.49 2.38
N ASN A 251 5.20 45.34 2.62
CA ASN A 251 4.61 45.00 3.92
C ASN A 251 5.35 43.81 4.58
N LYS A 252 6.08 43.03 3.86
CA LYS A 252 6.61 41.75 4.34
C LYS A 252 7.99 41.46 3.77
N LYS A 253 8.82 40.88 4.61
CA LYS A 253 10.10 40.33 4.23
C LYS A 253 9.92 38.85 3.90
N ILE A 254 10.15 38.45 2.64
CA ILE A 254 10.03 37.08 2.17
C ILE A 254 11.40 36.44 2.09
N GLU A 255 11.55 35.32 2.77
CA GLU A 255 12.82 34.60 2.86
C GLU A 255 12.74 33.29 2.04
N LEU A 256 13.60 33.17 1.01
CA LEU A 256 13.63 32.02 0.10
C LEU A 256 14.95 31.27 0.24
N PHE A 257 15.02 30.40 1.25
CA PHE A 257 16.24 29.64 1.58
C PHE A 257 16.35 28.33 0.79
N ILE A 258 16.33 28.39 -0.53
CA ILE A 258 16.57 27.26 -1.40
C ILE A 258 17.88 27.44 -2.19
N LYS A 259 18.47 26.35 -2.63
CA LYS A 259 19.77 26.35 -3.34
C LYS A 259 19.64 25.97 -4.81
N TYR A 260 18.52 26.28 -5.42
CA TYR A 260 18.25 26.08 -6.85
C TYR A 260 17.42 27.24 -7.40
N SER A 261 17.25 27.27 -8.72
CA SER A 261 16.47 28.31 -9.40
C SER A 261 14.99 28.15 -9.08
N PRO A 262 14.34 29.09 -8.35
CA PRO A 262 12.95 28.95 -7.92
C PRO A 262 11.96 29.12 -9.08
N PHE A 263 10.75 28.66 -8.89
CA PHE A 263 9.58 28.84 -9.77
C PHE A 263 9.78 28.34 -11.20
N THR A 264 10.57 27.27 -11.35
CA THR A 264 10.82 26.61 -12.65
C THR A 264 9.86 25.48 -12.95
N GLY A 265 9.09 25.05 -11.95
CA GLY A 265 8.13 23.95 -12.04
C GLY A 265 8.67 22.59 -11.58
N HIS A 266 7.78 21.80 -11.02
CA HIS A 266 8.06 20.48 -10.46
C HIS A 266 7.18 19.38 -11.02
N GLU A 267 6.42 19.63 -12.08
CA GLU A 267 5.45 18.71 -12.70
C GLU A 267 6.06 17.33 -12.96
N ASN A 268 7.22 17.28 -13.61
CA ASN A 268 7.87 16.03 -13.98
C ASN A 268 8.22 15.15 -12.76
N ARG A 269 8.54 15.77 -11.62
CA ARG A 269 8.91 15.07 -10.37
C ARG A 269 7.67 14.67 -9.58
N LEU A 270 6.84 15.66 -9.25
CA LEU A 270 5.67 15.47 -8.41
C LEU A 270 4.55 14.72 -9.13
N GLY A 271 4.37 14.92 -10.43
CA GLY A 271 3.35 14.21 -11.19
C GLY A 271 3.58 12.69 -11.20
N HIS A 272 4.84 12.27 -11.37
CA HIS A 272 5.20 10.85 -11.29
C HIS A 272 5.03 10.31 -9.86
N TYR A 273 5.52 11.05 -8.87
CA TYR A 273 5.40 10.70 -7.45
C TYR A 273 3.94 10.49 -7.03
N TYR A 274 3.06 11.46 -7.31
CA TYR A 274 1.65 11.35 -6.90
C TYR A 274 0.91 10.23 -7.62
N ARG A 275 1.15 10.02 -8.93
CA ARG A 275 0.54 8.91 -9.67
C ARG A 275 0.94 7.56 -9.10
N HIS A 276 2.22 7.39 -8.77
CA HIS A 276 2.69 6.13 -8.19
C HIS A 276 2.11 5.90 -6.79
N LEU A 277 2.14 6.92 -5.92
CA LEU A 277 1.57 6.85 -4.58
C LEU A 277 0.07 6.52 -4.62
N TYR A 278 -0.69 7.23 -5.47
CA TYR A 278 -2.12 6.98 -5.67
C TYR A 278 -2.39 5.55 -6.14
N SER A 279 -1.64 5.07 -7.14
CA SER A 279 -1.78 3.73 -7.68
C SER A 279 -1.50 2.66 -6.63
N THR A 280 -0.53 2.88 -5.74
CA THR A 280 -0.20 1.96 -4.65
C THR A 280 -1.34 1.87 -3.63
N VAL A 281 -1.92 3.01 -3.23
CA VAL A 281 -3.08 3.04 -2.33
C VAL A 281 -4.28 2.36 -2.98
N LYS A 282 -4.59 2.72 -4.22
CA LYS A 282 -5.69 2.14 -5.00
C LYS A 282 -5.54 0.63 -5.16
N TYR A 283 -4.32 0.13 -5.36
CA TYR A 283 -4.06 -1.30 -5.45
C TYR A 283 -4.49 -2.04 -4.17
N VAL A 284 -4.07 -1.56 -3.00
CA VAL A 284 -4.43 -2.16 -1.71
C VAL A 284 -5.95 -2.12 -1.48
N VAL A 285 -6.58 -0.97 -1.72
CA VAL A 285 -8.04 -0.81 -1.55
C VAL A 285 -8.84 -1.68 -2.51
N ASN A 286 -8.37 -1.87 -3.75
CA ASN A 286 -9.01 -2.78 -4.69
C ASN A 286 -8.94 -4.23 -4.21
N LYS A 287 -7.84 -4.67 -3.60
CA LYS A 287 -7.71 -6.02 -3.05
C LYS A 287 -8.63 -6.26 -1.84
N GLU A 288 -8.93 -5.22 -1.06
CA GLU A 288 -10.00 -5.26 -0.05
C GLU A 288 -11.37 -5.42 -0.71
N ARG A 289 -11.68 -4.63 -1.75
CA ARG A 289 -12.95 -4.71 -2.50
C ARG A 289 -13.16 -6.06 -3.18
N GLU A 290 -12.08 -6.69 -3.64
CA GLU A 290 -12.08 -8.04 -4.19
C GLU A 290 -12.24 -9.14 -3.12
N GLY A 291 -12.19 -8.78 -1.82
CA GLY A 291 -12.32 -9.71 -0.69
C GLY A 291 -11.07 -10.56 -0.43
N LEU A 292 -9.92 -10.19 -1.00
CA LEU A 292 -8.66 -10.89 -0.76
C LEU A 292 -8.07 -10.57 0.62
N ILE A 293 -8.22 -9.33 1.06
CA ILE A 293 -7.82 -8.82 2.37
C ILE A 293 -9.01 -8.11 3.02
N ASP A 294 -9.01 -8.03 4.34
CA ASP A 294 -10.02 -7.28 5.08
C ASP A 294 -9.63 -5.80 5.27
N TYR A 295 -10.56 -4.98 5.77
CA TYR A 295 -10.33 -3.56 6.02
C TYR A 295 -9.18 -3.30 7.01
N LYS A 296 -9.03 -4.14 8.04
CA LYS A 296 -7.96 -4.00 9.02
C LYS A 296 -6.60 -4.25 8.37
N GLN A 297 -6.50 -5.31 7.58
CA GLN A 297 -5.30 -5.62 6.81
C GLN A 297 -4.96 -4.49 5.82
N SER A 298 -5.94 -3.95 5.10
CA SER A 298 -5.75 -2.79 4.21
C SER A 298 -5.16 -1.60 4.96
N ARG A 299 -5.69 -1.30 6.14
CA ARG A 299 -5.17 -0.24 7.02
C ARG A 299 -3.73 -0.52 7.45
N ASP A 300 -3.39 -1.76 7.76
CA ASP A 300 -2.03 -2.15 8.17
C ASP A 300 -1.04 -1.99 7.01
N TYR A 301 -1.38 -2.43 5.80
CA TYR A 301 -0.53 -2.21 4.61
C TYR A 301 -0.36 -0.72 4.29
N LEU A 302 -1.42 0.06 4.33
CA LEU A 302 -1.35 1.50 4.08
C LEU A 302 -0.61 2.26 5.19
N LYS A 303 -0.61 1.77 6.43
CA LYS A 303 0.25 2.27 7.50
C LYS A 303 1.73 2.04 7.18
N ILE A 304 2.08 0.88 6.61
CA ILE A 304 3.47 0.60 6.16
C ILE A 304 3.87 1.59 5.05
N LEU A 305 3.03 1.79 4.04
CA LEU A 305 3.30 2.76 2.97
C LEU A 305 3.48 4.18 3.54
N ARG A 306 2.56 4.62 4.40
CA ARG A 306 2.59 5.94 5.02
C ARG A 306 3.84 6.15 5.89
N SER A 307 4.33 5.12 6.58
CA SER A 307 5.57 5.20 7.37
C SER A 307 6.82 5.47 6.52
N GLN A 308 6.73 5.27 5.21
CA GLN A 308 7.80 5.62 4.27
C GLN A 308 7.73 7.07 3.80
N MET A 309 6.67 7.80 4.12
CA MET A 309 6.53 9.21 3.75
C MET A 309 7.10 10.11 4.86
N SER A 310 7.83 11.15 4.46
CA SER A 310 8.23 12.21 5.39
C SER A 310 7.08 13.19 5.67
N ASN A 311 7.24 14.01 6.70
CA ASN A 311 6.29 15.07 7.03
C ASN A 311 6.08 16.05 5.88
N ASP A 312 7.14 16.40 5.15
CA ASP A 312 7.06 17.32 4.00
C ASP A 312 6.37 16.67 2.80
N GLU A 313 6.50 15.35 2.62
CA GLU A 313 5.72 14.60 1.62
C GLU A 313 4.23 14.60 1.96
N GLN A 314 3.87 14.39 3.22
CA GLN A 314 2.49 14.48 3.71
C GLN A 314 1.91 15.89 3.52
N LEU A 315 2.71 16.90 3.82
CA LEU A 315 2.33 18.30 3.65
C LEU A 315 2.08 18.63 2.18
N MET A 316 2.96 18.18 1.29
CA MET A 316 2.79 18.36 -0.16
C MET A 316 1.58 17.59 -0.71
N LEU A 317 1.27 16.41 -0.17
CA LEU A 317 0.06 15.66 -0.52
C LEU A 317 -1.21 16.43 -0.11
N TYR A 318 -1.22 17.01 1.09
CA TYR A 318 -2.33 17.84 1.55
C TYR A 318 -2.54 19.08 0.66
N TYR A 319 -1.47 19.80 0.33
CA TYR A 319 -1.57 20.94 -0.60
C TYR A 319 -2.10 20.51 -1.98
N ASN A 320 -1.60 19.40 -2.52
CA ASN A 320 -2.07 18.87 -3.80
C ASN A 320 -3.57 18.57 -3.78
N TYR A 321 -4.06 18.02 -2.68
CA TYR A 321 -5.47 17.71 -2.48
C TYR A 321 -6.32 18.98 -2.35
N ILE A 322 -5.98 19.88 -1.41
CA ILE A 322 -6.81 21.03 -1.05
C ILE A 322 -7.00 22.03 -2.20
N ILE A 323 -6.01 22.13 -3.11
CA ILE A 323 -6.11 22.99 -4.30
C ILE A 323 -6.89 22.33 -5.45
N GLY A 324 -7.25 21.07 -5.32
CA GLY A 324 -8.12 20.34 -6.23
C GLY A 324 -7.42 19.46 -7.28
N PHE A 325 -6.07 19.37 -7.33
CA PHE A 325 -5.37 18.45 -8.22
C PHE A 325 -5.54 17.00 -7.78
N GLY A 326 -5.62 16.77 -6.47
CA GLY A 326 -5.77 15.44 -5.87
C GLY A 326 -7.19 15.13 -5.40
N LYS A 327 -8.24 15.57 -6.07
CA LYS A 327 -9.64 15.34 -5.63
C LYS A 327 -9.97 13.86 -5.44
N ASP A 328 -9.48 13.01 -6.33
CA ASP A 328 -9.78 11.58 -6.34
C ASP A 328 -9.28 10.86 -5.07
N TRP A 329 -8.34 11.45 -4.32
CA TRP A 329 -7.87 10.89 -3.06
C TRP A 329 -8.98 10.73 -2.03
N GLU A 330 -9.95 11.65 -2.01
CA GLU A 330 -11.04 11.60 -1.03
C GLU A 330 -12.31 10.97 -1.58
N ASN A 331 -12.51 10.91 -2.89
CA ASN A 331 -13.65 10.22 -3.48
C ASN A 331 -13.76 8.75 -3.03
N ASP A 332 -12.59 8.11 -2.82
CA ASP A 332 -12.48 6.74 -2.30
C ASP A 332 -12.17 6.68 -0.80
N GLY A 333 -12.12 7.82 -0.11
CA GLY A 333 -11.81 7.94 1.32
C GLY A 333 -10.37 7.61 1.68
N TYR A 334 -9.41 7.78 0.75
CA TYR A 334 -8.01 7.42 1.03
C TYR A 334 -7.39 8.30 2.10
N LEU A 335 -7.77 9.59 2.17
CA LEU A 335 -7.25 10.51 3.17
C LEU A 335 -7.91 10.31 4.54
N THR A 336 -9.22 10.03 4.57
CA THR A 336 -10.04 9.87 5.77
C THR A 336 -10.13 8.41 6.22
N LYS A 337 -10.91 7.57 5.52
CA LYS A 337 -11.15 6.17 5.88
C LYS A 337 -9.83 5.39 6.01
N TYR A 338 -8.93 5.54 5.04
CA TYR A 338 -7.64 4.83 5.01
C TYR A 338 -6.49 5.61 5.66
N ARG A 339 -6.74 6.83 6.15
CA ARG A 339 -5.82 7.61 6.99
C ARG A 339 -4.47 7.93 6.33
N MET A 340 -4.45 8.21 5.02
CA MET A 340 -3.19 8.52 4.35
C MET A 340 -2.53 9.83 4.78
N LEU A 341 -3.27 10.73 5.47
CA LEU A 341 -2.75 11.97 6.06
C LEU A 341 -2.50 11.88 7.58
N HIS A 342 -2.49 10.69 8.18
CA HIS A 342 -2.38 10.54 9.63
C HIS A 342 -1.16 11.24 10.25
N ASN A 343 -0.02 11.21 9.59
CA ASN A 343 1.24 11.81 10.07
C ASN A 343 1.45 13.25 9.54
N LEU A 344 0.39 13.92 9.06
CA LEU A 344 0.47 15.29 8.57
C LEU A 344 0.88 16.25 9.70
N PRO A 345 1.94 17.06 9.54
CA PRO A 345 2.34 18.06 10.52
C PRO A 345 1.40 19.27 10.41
N ILE A 346 0.28 19.23 11.13
CA ILE A 346 -0.80 20.21 11.04
C ILE A 346 -0.30 21.64 11.37
N ASP A 347 0.61 21.76 12.31
CA ASP A 347 1.26 23.02 12.72
C ASP A 347 2.08 23.68 11.59
N LYS A 348 2.49 22.91 10.59
CA LYS A 348 3.22 23.39 9.40
C LYS A 348 2.33 23.77 8.24
N VAL A 349 1.04 23.50 8.30
CA VAL A 349 0.09 23.91 7.25
C VAL A 349 -0.07 25.41 7.30
N LYS A 350 0.32 26.10 6.22
CA LYS A 350 0.23 27.56 6.10
C LYS A 350 -0.64 27.92 4.89
N TYR A 351 -1.46 28.96 5.05
CA TYR A 351 -2.27 29.53 3.96
C TYR A 351 -3.32 28.59 3.35
N ALA A 352 -3.42 27.36 3.81
CA ALA A 352 -4.49 26.42 3.48
C ALA A 352 -5.43 26.30 4.70
N GLU A 353 -6.63 25.78 4.45
CA GLU A 353 -7.57 25.45 5.52
C GLU A 353 -6.93 24.48 6.52
N ASN A 354 -7.21 24.67 7.81
CA ASN A 354 -6.73 23.75 8.85
C ASN A 354 -7.30 22.34 8.57
N PRO A 355 -6.45 21.30 8.48
CA PRO A 355 -6.92 19.95 8.19
C PRO A 355 -7.97 19.42 9.16
N ARG A 356 -7.91 19.81 10.44
CA ARG A 356 -8.93 19.41 11.43
C ARG A 356 -10.29 20.00 11.12
N VAL A 357 -10.32 21.26 10.65
CA VAL A 357 -11.56 21.93 10.23
C VAL A 357 -12.07 21.32 8.93
N HIS A 358 -11.17 21.12 7.97
CA HIS A 358 -11.53 20.55 6.67
C HIS A 358 -12.18 19.16 6.79
N PHE A 359 -11.64 18.30 7.66
CA PHE A 359 -12.14 16.94 7.85
C PHE A 359 -13.05 16.78 9.08
N GLN A 360 -13.62 17.87 9.61
CA GLN A 360 -14.39 17.87 10.85
C GLN A 360 -15.59 16.91 10.82
N GLU A 361 -16.29 16.82 9.70
CA GLU A 361 -17.43 15.90 9.55
C GLU A 361 -16.98 14.44 9.70
N PHE A 362 -15.87 14.06 9.07
CA PHE A 362 -15.32 12.72 9.20
C PHE A 362 -14.82 12.47 10.63
N ILE A 363 -14.10 13.41 11.22
CA ILE A 363 -13.59 13.31 12.60
C ILE A 363 -14.73 13.03 13.58
N ASN A 364 -15.84 13.77 13.46
CA ASN A 364 -17.03 13.58 14.28
C ASN A 364 -17.74 12.22 14.06
N SER A 365 -17.51 11.58 12.93
CA SER A 365 -18.06 10.26 12.59
C SER A 365 -17.24 9.08 13.11
N ILE A 366 -16.02 9.33 13.62
CA ILE A 366 -15.11 8.28 14.12
C ILE A 366 -15.69 7.68 15.40
N LYS A 367 -15.85 6.35 15.40
CA LYS A 367 -16.35 5.61 16.55
C LYS A 367 -15.29 5.45 17.64
N PRO A 368 -15.69 5.35 18.91
CA PRO A 368 -14.77 5.04 20.01
C PRO A 368 -13.99 3.75 19.69
N GLY A 369 -12.65 3.81 19.78
CA GLY A 369 -11.75 2.69 19.50
C GLY A 369 -11.19 2.62 18.08
N GLU A 370 -11.67 3.40 17.13
CA GLU A 370 -11.13 3.44 15.76
C GLU A 370 -9.83 4.28 15.62
N GLY A 371 -9.45 4.99 16.68
CA GLY A 371 -8.28 5.87 16.70
C GLY A 371 -8.49 7.20 15.97
N HIS A 372 -7.59 8.13 16.15
CA HIS A 372 -7.64 9.47 15.58
C HIS A 372 -7.36 9.49 14.07
N LEU A 373 -7.90 10.51 13.36
CA LEU A 373 -7.53 10.79 11.97
C LEU A 373 -6.06 11.22 11.91
N PHE A 374 -5.64 12.12 12.77
CA PHE A 374 -4.28 12.64 12.85
C PHE A 374 -3.52 12.09 14.06
N GLU A 375 -2.21 11.88 13.88
CA GLU A 375 -1.31 11.33 14.91
C GLU A 375 -1.30 12.16 16.20
N TRP A 376 -1.34 13.48 16.06
CA TRP A 376 -1.27 14.45 17.19
C TRP A 376 -2.65 14.87 17.72
N GLY A 377 -3.68 14.08 17.42
CA GLY A 377 -5.03 14.32 17.86
C GLY A 377 -5.88 15.15 16.89
N ASP A 378 -7.18 14.94 16.97
CA ASP A 378 -8.17 15.51 16.06
C ASP A 378 -8.75 16.86 16.57
N VAL A 379 -8.45 17.23 17.80
CA VAL A 379 -8.86 18.49 18.45
C VAL A 379 -7.62 19.33 18.72
N GLU A 380 -7.72 20.64 18.58
CA GLU A 380 -6.68 21.56 19.04
C GLU A 380 -6.54 21.46 20.57
N GLN A 381 -5.30 21.23 21.01
CA GLN A 381 -4.95 21.24 22.44
C GLN A 381 -4.77 22.66 22.94
#